data_c2fb9c11ad7dac35168c67241d8676d2
#
_entry.id   c2fb9c11ad7dac35168c67241d8676d2
#
_cell.length_a   1.000
_cell.length_b   1.000
_cell.length_c   1.000
_cell.angle_alpha   90.00
_cell.angle_beta   90.00
_cell.angle_gamma   90.00
#
_symmetry.space_group_name_H-M   'P 1'
#
loop_
_entity.id
_entity.type
_entity.pdbx_description
1 polymer ?
#
loop_
_entity_poly.entity_id
_entity_poly.type
_entity_poly.pdbx_seq_one_letter_code
_entity_poly.pdbx_strand_id
1 'polypeptide(L)'
;MLISYIQSIMMIILEVICCKIFFESFAEKRSKNNYRNYSIILGIVVCEYVIASLFYDKFILKQILAIVAVAVFMCFYFKIHFGKAIILSLLFHALLLSVDYFTLWLNVSLFDSIAEISRLHFVGGSLITVLGKIILFLVVLLIRKKVGGESSDVLRSTDWLRFIFFPVFTIFTVIALIMTSGNIENQKQENVFLVIALCLAGMNIVVFYMINDILKREIKIRENEVFQLKARNQTDMYRSISENFVKQRKKTHEYKNQIMCIESLIEMENYDELKDYVKSISGNLSTELDYIKTNNVIIDAILNSKYKETLDKGIVFIFQINDLSGIKMCDEDIVVILSNLLNNAIEACEKCSGKKFMKMKLVKEKDNIIISVKNTYDGKLNIKDGEIQTSKKYEMDEHGVGIKNIIEVITKYQGSYAIRNDNNEFYFSVILPN
;
A
#
# COMPACT_ATOMS: atom_id res chain seq x y z
N MET A 1 -6.92 -48.45 -20.02
CA MET A 1 -6.01 -47.34 -20.46
C MET A 1 -6.73 -46.00 -20.49
N LEU A 2 -7.81 -45.78 -21.28
CA LEU A 2 -8.52 -44.48 -21.35
C LEU A 2 -9.05 -44.01 -19.99
N ILE A 3 -9.66 -44.89 -19.19
CA ILE A 3 -10.20 -44.56 -17.85
C ILE A 3 -9.10 -44.10 -16.90
N SER A 4 -7.90 -44.70 -16.92
CA SER A 4 -6.78 -44.28 -16.06
C SER A 4 -6.24 -42.92 -16.44
N TYR A 5 -6.19 -42.55 -17.73
CA TYR A 5 -5.82 -41.20 -18.17
C TYR A 5 -6.82 -40.13 -17.73
N ILE A 6 -8.14 -40.41 -17.88
CA ILE A 6 -9.21 -39.52 -17.44
C ILE A 6 -9.10 -39.28 -15.93
N GLN A 7 -8.90 -40.33 -15.16
CA GLN A 7 -8.75 -40.28 -13.71
C GLN A 7 -7.52 -39.42 -13.31
N SER A 8 -6.37 -39.62 -13.96
CA SER A 8 -5.17 -38.84 -13.69
C SER A 8 -5.36 -37.33 -13.96
N ILE A 9 -6.01 -36.99 -15.08
CA ILE A 9 -6.31 -35.58 -15.42
C ILE A 9 -7.26 -34.97 -14.37
N MET A 10 -8.30 -35.72 -13.96
CA MET A 10 -9.28 -35.25 -12.96
C MET A 10 -8.60 -34.99 -11.61
N MET A 11 -7.65 -35.86 -11.20
CA MET A 11 -6.87 -35.64 -9.97
C MET A 11 -6.02 -34.37 -10.03
N ILE A 12 -5.32 -34.15 -11.15
CA ILE A 12 -4.52 -32.93 -11.35
C ILE A 12 -5.41 -31.69 -11.30
N ILE A 13 -6.59 -31.73 -11.91
CA ILE A 13 -7.54 -30.61 -11.86
C ILE A 13 -7.94 -30.30 -10.41
N LEU A 14 -8.26 -31.32 -9.61
CA LEU A 14 -8.62 -31.16 -8.20
C LEU A 14 -7.44 -30.56 -7.39
N GLU A 15 -6.22 -31.04 -7.62
CA GLU A 15 -5.02 -30.50 -6.98
C GLU A 15 -4.80 -29.04 -7.31
N VAL A 16 -4.93 -28.65 -8.57
CA VAL A 16 -4.78 -27.25 -9.02
C VAL A 16 -5.88 -26.36 -8.44
N ILE A 17 -7.11 -26.85 -8.33
CA ILE A 17 -8.20 -26.12 -7.65
C ILE A 17 -7.89 -25.95 -6.17
N CYS A 18 -7.44 -26.97 -5.47
CA CYS A 18 -7.02 -26.90 -4.07
C CYS A 18 -5.87 -25.90 -3.90
N CYS A 19 -4.86 -25.95 -4.78
CA CYS A 19 -3.73 -25.04 -4.80
C CYS A 19 -4.18 -23.57 -4.98
N LYS A 20 -5.07 -23.31 -5.93
CA LYS A 20 -5.65 -21.98 -6.14
C LYS A 20 -6.36 -21.47 -4.88
N ILE A 21 -7.22 -22.28 -4.26
CA ILE A 21 -7.95 -21.91 -3.04
C ILE A 21 -6.99 -21.65 -1.89
N PHE A 22 -5.92 -22.44 -1.79
CA PHE A 22 -4.86 -22.26 -0.82
C PHE A 22 -4.17 -20.90 -1.00
N PHE A 23 -3.76 -20.55 -2.22
CA PHE A 23 -3.14 -19.26 -2.52
C PHE A 23 -4.10 -18.08 -2.31
N GLU A 24 -5.40 -18.22 -2.57
CA GLU A 24 -6.42 -17.22 -2.27
C GLU A 24 -6.53 -16.87 -0.78
N SER A 25 -6.03 -17.74 0.12
CA SER A 25 -5.96 -17.46 1.56
C SER A 25 -4.86 -16.46 1.92
N PHE A 26 -3.84 -16.30 1.06
CA PHE A 26 -2.63 -15.52 1.35
C PHE A 26 -2.36 -14.41 0.34
N ALA A 27 -3.15 -14.28 -0.72
CA ALA A 27 -2.85 -13.36 -1.80
C ALA A 27 -4.09 -12.89 -2.56
N GLU A 28 -4.07 -11.63 -3.01
CA GLU A 28 -5.10 -11.06 -3.87
C GLU A 28 -4.86 -11.39 -5.34
N LYS A 29 -5.95 -11.52 -6.10
CA LYS A 29 -5.89 -11.74 -7.55
C LYS A 29 -5.28 -10.52 -8.25
N ARG A 30 -4.38 -10.76 -9.20
CA ARG A 30 -3.74 -9.71 -9.99
C ARG A 30 -4.68 -9.05 -11.00
N SER A 31 -5.66 -9.79 -11.52
CA SER A 31 -6.60 -9.32 -12.53
C SER A 31 -8.02 -9.74 -12.23
N LYS A 32 -8.96 -8.83 -12.51
CA LYS A 32 -10.40 -9.10 -12.50
C LYS A 32 -10.89 -9.80 -13.79
N ASN A 33 -10.04 -9.94 -14.81
CA ASN A 33 -10.41 -10.58 -16.09
C ASN A 33 -10.46 -12.11 -15.93
N ASN A 34 -11.66 -12.67 -15.99
CA ASN A 34 -11.91 -14.10 -15.82
C ASN A 34 -11.23 -14.95 -16.90
N TYR A 35 -11.21 -14.51 -18.17
CA TYR A 35 -10.59 -15.28 -19.25
C TYR A 35 -9.09 -15.50 -19.02
N ARG A 36 -8.37 -14.45 -18.62
CA ARG A 36 -6.95 -14.55 -18.26
C ARG A 36 -6.74 -15.50 -17.09
N ASN A 37 -7.59 -15.43 -16.09
CA ASN A 37 -7.49 -16.26 -14.90
C ASN A 37 -7.73 -17.74 -15.23
N TYR A 38 -8.71 -18.06 -16.07
CA TYR A 38 -8.96 -19.43 -16.54
C TYR A 38 -7.81 -19.96 -17.42
N SER A 39 -7.24 -19.14 -18.31
CA SER A 39 -6.11 -19.56 -19.14
C SER A 39 -4.86 -19.89 -18.32
N ILE A 40 -4.59 -19.16 -17.24
CA ILE A 40 -3.48 -19.46 -16.31
C ILE A 40 -3.71 -20.80 -15.61
N ILE A 41 -4.93 -21.04 -15.08
CA ILE A 41 -5.27 -22.30 -14.41
C ILE A 41 -5.15 -23.48 -15.37
N LEU A 42 -5.65 -23.33 -16.59
CA LEU A 42 -5.51 -24.35 -17.63
C LEU A 42 -4.04 -24.60 -17.95
N GLY A 43 -3.22 -23.54 -18.03
CA GLY A 43 -1.77 -23.66 -18.22
C GLY A 43 -1.09 -24.46 -17.12
N ILE A 44 -1.48 -24.28 -15.85
CA ILE A 44 -0.96 -25.08 -14.72
C ILE A 44 -1.32 -26.55 -14.93
N VAL A 45 -2.61 -26.86 -15.21
CA VAL A 45 -3.06 -28.25 -15.40
C VAL A 45 -2.30 -28.94 -16.53
N VAL A 46 -2.13 -28.26 -17.66
CA VAL A 46 -1.36 -28.81 -18.79
C VAL A 46 0.12 -29.01 -18.41
N CYS A 47 0.72 -28.05 -17.74
CA CYS A 47 2.12 -28.12 -17.30
C CYS A 47 2.33 -29.28 -16.32
N GLU A 48 1.50 -29.42 -15.32
CA GLU A 48 1.54 -30.53 -14.34
C GLU A 48 1.34 -31.88 -15.01
N TYR A 49 0.44 -31.98 -15.97
CA TYR A 49 0.23 -33.22 -16.72
C TYR A 49 1.46 -33.58 -17.57
N VAL A 50 2.09 -32.60 -18.25
CA VAL A 50 3.31 -32.81 -19.03
C VAL A 50 4.49 -33.22 -18.12
N ILE A 51 4.66 -32.56 -16.97
CA ILE A 51 5.69 -32.92 -15.99
C ILE A 51 5.45 -34.35 -15.49
N ALA A 52 4.21 -34.71 -15.16
CA ALA A 52 3.89 -36.04 -14.68
C ALA A 52 4.14 -37.13 -15.72
N SER A 53 3.91 -36.83 -17.00
CA SER A 53 4.12 -37.81 -18.10
C SER A 53 5.57 -37.95 -18.50
N LEU A 54 6.33 -36.85 -18.59
CA LEU A 54 7.73 -36.85 -19.01
C LEU A 54 8.69 -37.37 -17.94
N PHE A 55 8.40 -37.13 -16.68
CA PHE A 55 9.26 -37.49 -15.55
C PHE A 55 8.65 -38.60 -14.67
N TYR A 56 7.93 -39.54 -15.27
CA TYR A 56 7.29 -40.63 -14.56
C TYR A 56 8.24 -41.41 -13.65
N ASP A 57 9.44 -41.77 -14.17
CA ASP A 57 10.44 -42.56 -13.44
C ASP A 57 11.35 -41.70 -12.51
N LYS A 58 11.26 -40.37 -12.56
CA LYS A 58 12.13 -39.45 -11.82
C LYS A 58 11.34 -38.66 -10.79
N PHE A 59 10.89 -39.34 -9.74
CA PHE A 59 9.97 -38.79 -8.74
C PHE A 59 10.45 -37.46 -8.13
N ILE A 60 11.73 -37.38 -7.71
CA ILE A 60 12.30 -36.16 -7.09
C ILE A 60 12.30 -34.98 -8.07
N LEU A 61 12.77 -35.22 -9.30
CA LEU A 61 12.82 -34.18 -10.33
C LEU A 61 11.41 -33.67 -10.69
N LYS A 62 10.45 -34.58 -10.79
CA LYS A 62 9.03 -34.27 -11.00
C LYS A 62 8.52 -33.32 -9.93
N GLN A 63 8.77 -33.60 -8.64
CA GLN A 63 8.29 -32.76 -7.53
C GLN A 63 8.93 -31.35 -7.55
N ILE A 64 10.24 -31.26 -7.81
CA ILE A 64 10.93 -29.97 -7.91
C ILE A 64 10.34 -29.13 -9.05
N LEU A 65 10.14 -29.73 -10.23
CA LEU A 65 9.57 -29.05 -11.38
C LEU A 65 8.13 -28.59 -11.14
N ALA A 66 7.29 -29.41 -10.48
CA ALA A 66 5.93 -29.08 -10.11
C ALA A 66 5.89 -27.86 -9.16
N ILE A 67 6.70 -27.85 -8.10
CA ILE A 67 6.80 -26.75 -7.15
C ILE A 67 7.16 -25.43 -7.86
N VAL A 68 8.17 -25.47 -8.74
CA VAL A 68 8.62 -24.30 -9.48
C VAL A 68 7.57 -23.83 -10.49
N ALA A 69 6.94 -24.76 -11.22
CA ALA A 69 5.88 -24.44 -12.17
C ALA A 69 4.70 -23.76 -11.49
N VAL A 70 4.19 -24.34 -10.39
CA VAL A 70 3.12 -23.72 -9.60
C VAL A 70 3.52 -22.34 -9.12
N ALA A 71 4.73 -22.15 -8.57
CA ALA A 71 5.17 -20.84 -8.09
C ALA A 71 5.18 -19.79 -9.21
N VAL A 72 5.69 -20.14 -10.39
CA VAL A 72 5.74 -19.25 -11.57
C VAL A 72 4.33 -18.86 -12.01
N PHE A 73 3.45 -19.83 -12.26
CA PHE A 73 2.08 -19.54 -12.70
C PHE A 73 1.28 -18.74 -11.66
N MET A 74 1.46 -19.03 -10.37
CA MET A 74 0.77 -18.31 -9.29
C MET A 74 1.25 -16.86 -9.15
N CYS A 75 2.50 -16.53 -9.50
CA CYS A 75 2.95 -15.14 -9.63
C CYS A 75 2.22 -14.36 -10.72
N PHE A 76 1.82 -15.02 -11.81
CA PHE A 76 1.00 -14.38 -12.85
C PHE A 76 -0.46 -14.24 -12.45
N TYR A 77 -0.97 -15.16 -11.63
CA TYR A 77 -2.35 -15.14 -11.16
C TYR A 77 -2.59 -14.16 -10.00
N PHE A 78 -1.68 -14.12 -9.02
CA PHE A 78 -1.75 -13.32 -7.80
C PHE A 78 -0.77 -12.15 -7.79
N LYS A 79 -1.05 -11.13 -6.96
CA LYS A 79 -0.13 -10.01 -6.70
C LYS A 79 0.90 -10.39 -5.63
N ILE A 80 1.84 -11.26 -5.95
CA ILE A 80 2.85 -11.73 -5.00
C ILE A 80 4.25 -11.70 -5.62
N HIS A 81 5.26 -11.53 -4.78
CA HIS A 81 6.65 -11.70 -5.17
C HIS A 81 7.01 -13.17 -5.33
N PHE A 82 7.96 -13.47 -6.23
CA PHE A 82 8.36 -14.84 -6.54
C PHE A 82 8.83 -15.64 -5.31
N GLY A 83 9.55 -15.01 -4.36
CA GLY A 83 9.95 -15.64 -3.10
C GLY A 83 8.76 -16.12 -2.25
N LYS A 84 7.72 -15.28 -2.11
CA LYS A 84 6.48 -15.67 -1.41
C LYS A 84 5.75 -16.80 -2.15
N ALA A 85 5.72 -16.76 -3.49
CA ALA A 85 5.07 -17.79 -4.30
C ALA A 85 5.76 -19.15 -4.14
N ILE A 86 7.10 -19.20 -4.11
CA ILE A 86 7.86 -20.42 -3.85
C ILE A 86 7.53 -20.99 -2.47
N ILE A 87 7.51 -20.17 -1.43
CA ILE A 87 7.24 -20.63 -0.07
C ILE A 87 5.81 -21.17 0.05
N LEU A 88 4.82 -20.48 -0.52
CA LEU A 88 3.44 -20.98 -0.56
C LEU A 88 3.31 -22.26 -1.37
N SER A 89 4.04 -22.38 -2.49
CA SER A 89 4.08 -23.62 -3.30
C SER A 89 4.70 -24.77 -2.51
N LEU A 90 5.78 -24.54 -1.78
CA LEU A 90 6.40 -25.53 -0.90
C LEU A 90 5.46 -25.97 0.22
N LEU A 91 4.78 -25.04 0.89
CA LEU A 91 3.79 -25.36 1.94
C LEU A 91 2.63 -26.18 1.41
N PHE A 92 2.12 -25.83 0.22
CA PHE A 92 1.05 -26.61 -0.42
C PHE A 92 1.50 -28.02 -0.79
N HIS A 93 2.69 -28.17 -1.42
CA HIS A 93 3.22 -29.47 -1.80
C HIS A 93 3.59 -30.36 -0.60
N ALA A 94 4.07 -29.75 0.50
CA ALA A 94 4.29 -30.48 1.75
C ALA A 94 2.97 -31.09 2.30
N LEU A 95 1.89 -30.32 2.24
CA LEU A 95 0.55 -30.76 2.63
C LEU A 95 0.03 -31.85 1.66
N LEU A 96 0.16 -31.63 0.36
CA LEU A 96 -0.24 -32.56 -0.69
C LEU A 96 0.45 -33.92 -0.51
N LEU A 97 1.78 -33.93 -0.42
CA LEU A 97 2.57 -35.14 -0.25
C LEU A 97 2.24 -35.88 1.05
N SER A 98 1.96 -35.15 2.14
CA SER A 98 1.56 -35.76 3.41
C SER A 98 0.22 -36.50 3.29
N VAL A 99 -0.75 -35.91 2.57
CA VAL A 99 -2.05 -36.55 2.31
C VAL A 99 -1.89 -37.71 1.35
N ASP A 100 -1.08 -37.58 0.30
CA ASP A 100 -0.84 -38.66 -0.67
C ASP A 100 -0.14 -39.84 -0.02
N TYR A 101 0.83 -39.61 0.89
CA TYR A 101 1.45 -40.69 1.66
C TYR A 101 0.46 -41.40 2.58
N PHE A 102 -0.39 -40.64 3.27
CA PHE A 102 -1.44 -41.22 4.11
C PHE A 102 -2.40 -42.09 3.31
N THR A 103 -2.84 -41.66 2.12
CA THR A 103 -3.73 -42.45 1.27
C THR A 103 -3.03 -43.66 0.67
N LEU A 104 -1.74 -43.56 0.36
CA LEU A 104 -0.95 -44.71 -0.11
C LEU A 104 -0.86 -45.78 0.99
N TRP A 105 -0.53 -45.38 2.22
CA TRP A 105 -0.49 -46.30 3.35
C TRP A 105 -1.85 -46.93 3.61
N LEU A 106 -2.94 -46.17 3.57
CA LEU A 106 -4.31 -46.68 3.75
C LEU A 106 -4.67 -47.71 2.68
N ASN A 107 -4.25 -47.49 1.45
CA ASN A 107 -4.46 -48.40 0.35
C ASN A 107 -3.73 -49.74 0.57
N VAL A 108 -2.45 -49.68 0.92
CA VAL A 108 -1.67 -50.89 1.24
C VAL A 108 -2.27 -51.64 2.42
N SER A 109 -2.54 -50.91 3.54
CA SER A 109 -3.07 -51.54 4.76
C SER A 109 -4.42 -52.21 4.58
N LEU A 110 -5.29 -51.71 3.69
CA LEU A 110 -6.66 -52.25 3.48
C LEU A 110 -6.71 -53.34 2.41
N PHE A 111 -5.85 -53.29 1.40
CA PHE A 111 -5.98 -54.12 0.20
C PHE A 111 -4.84 -55.14 0.00
N ASP A 112 -3.67 -55.00 0.62
CA ASP A 112 -2.60 -56.03 0.55
C ASP A 112 -3.01 -57.35 1.20
N SER A 113 -3.93 -57.31 2.15
CA SER A 113 -4.51 -58.53 2.74
C SER A 113 -5.56 -59.23 1.84
N ILE A 114 -5.98 -58.61 0.72
CA ILE A 114 -7.04 -59.11 -0.19
C ILE A 114 -6.43 -59.40 -1.58
N ALA A 115 -5.28 -60.04 -1.61
CA ALA A 115 -4.46 -60.23 -2.83
C ALA A 115 -5.10 -61.05 -3.95
N GLU A 116 -6.33 -61.56 -3.80
CA GLU A 116 -6.94 -62.50 -4.80
C GLU A 116 -7.89 -61.87 -5.83
N ILE A 117 -8.25 -60.55 -5.72
CA ILE A 117 -9.22 -59.95 -6.65
C ILE A 117 -8.70 -58.66 -7.25
N SER A 118 -7.94 -58.75 -8.34
CA SER A 118 -7.34 -57.60 -9.05
C SER A 118 -8.30 -56.45 -9.42
N ARG A 119 -9.57 -56.71 -9.67
CA ARG A 119 -10.58 -55.69 -9.95
C ARG A 119 -11.02 -54.90 -8.71
N LEU A 120 -11.18 -55.60 -7.55
CA LEU A 120 -11.51 -54.94 -6.29
C LEU A 120 -10.36 -54.03 -5.83
N HIS A 121 -9.12 -54.47 -6.01
CA HIS A 121 -7.90 -53.67 -5.69
C HIS A 121 -7.83 -52.39 -6.52
N PHE A 122 -8.13 -52.46 -7.83
CA PHE A 122 -8.13 -51.28 -8.71
C PHE A 122 -9.21 -50.28 -8.35
N VAL A 123 -10.46 -50.73 -8.13
CA VAL A 123 -11.58 -49.85 -7.76
C VAL A 123 -11.39 -49.26 -6.36
N GLY A 124 -10.98 -50.07 -5.39
CA GLY A 124 -10.71 -49.61 -4.04
C GLY A 124 -9.58 -48.62 -3.95
N GLY A 125 -8.48 -48.86 -4.63
CA GLY A 125 -7.34 -47.92 -4.70
C GLY A 125 -7.74 -46.59 -5.35
N SER A 126 -8.59 -46.63 -6.39
CA SER A 126 -9.13 -45.39 -7.00
C SER A 126 -10.00 -44.59 -6.03
N LEU A 127 -10.85 -45.28 -5.24
CA LEU A 127 -11.71 -44.61 -4.24
C LEU A 127 -10.90 -43.96 -3.12
N ILE A 128 -9.85 -44.62 -2.63
CA ILE A 128 -8.95 -44.10 -1.58
C ILE A 128 -8.21 -42.87 -2.07
N THR A 129 -7.72 -42.85 -3.31
CA THR A 129 -7.04 -41.68 -3.86
C THR A 129 -8.00 -40.49 -4.00
N VAL A 130 -9.25 -40.70 -4.40
CA VAL A 130 -10.29 -39.66 -4.44
C VAL A 130 -10.58 -39.14 -3.02
N LEU A 131 -10.69 -40.04 -2.03
CA LEU A 131 -10.89 -39.66 -0.64
C LEU A 131 -9.76 -38.76 -0.14
N GLY A 132 -8.50 -39.06 -0.50
CA GLY A 132 -7.37 -38.22 -0.18
C GLY A 132 -7.48 -36.80 -0.74
N LYS A 133 -7.95 -36.66 -2.00
CA LYS A 133 -8.14 -35.29 -2.55
C LYS A 133 -9.32 -34.55 -1.90
N ILE A 134 -10.34 -35.26 -1.43
CA ILE A 134 -11.42 -34.67 -0.62
C ILE A 134 -10.88 -34.21 0.73
N ILE A 135 -10.04 -35.02 1.40
CA ILE A 135 -9.38 -34.60 2.65
C ILE A 135 -8.53 -33.36 2.42
N LEU A 136 -7.70 -33.34 1.38
CA LEU A 136 -6.89 -32.16 1.00
C LEU A 136 -7.77 -30.92 0.82
N PHE A 137 -8.85 -31.04 0.09
CA PHE A 137 -9.81 -29.95 -0.15
C PHE A 137 -10.40 -29.41 1.16
N LEU A 138 -10.83 -30.28 2.06
CA LEU A 138 -11.36 -29.88 3.37
C LEU A 138 -10.31 -29.16 4.22
N VAL A 139 -9.07 -29.66 4.25
CA VAL A 139 -7.97 -29.04 4.98
C VAL A 139 -7.68 -27.64 4.42
N VAL A 140 -7.63 -27.50 3.08
CA VAL A 140 -7.42 -26.18 2.44
C VAL A 140 -8.57 -25.21 2.74
N LEU A 141 -9.81 -25.68 2.78
CA LEU A 141 -10.96 -24.85 3.18
C LEU A 141 -10.85 -24.39 4.65
N LEU A 142 -10.40 -25.26 5.54
CA LEU A 142 -10.16 -24.89 6.95
C LEU A 142 -9.06 -23.85 7.09
N ILE A 143 -7.96 -23.98 6.33
CA ILE A 143 -6.89 -22.99 6.29
C ILE A 143 -7.46 -21.65 5.78
N ARG A 144 -8.21 -21.65 4.69
CA ARG A 144 -8.85 -20.45 4.13
C ARG A 144 -9.78 -19.76 5.14
N LYS A 145 -10.58 -20.53 5.89
CA LYS A 145 -11.47 -19.97 6.92
C LYS A 145 -10.70 -19.32 8.08
N LYS A 146 -9.56 -19.87 8.46
CA LYS A 146 -8.76 -19.39 9.60
C LYS A 146 -7.83 -18.24 9.25
N VAL A 147 -7.23 -18.25 8.05
CA VAL A 147 -6.20 -17.29 7.61
C VAL A 147 -6.75 -16.30 6.60
N GLY A 148 -7.78 -16.70 5.83
CA GLY A 148 -8.39 -15.88 4.78
C GLY A 148 -9.14 -14.68 5.35
N GLY A 149 -8.71 -13.47 4.96
CA GLY A 149 -9.34 -12.19 5.34
C GLY A 149 -8.36 -11.19 5.95
N GLU A 150 -7.21 -11.62 6.42
CA GLU A 150 -6.15 -10.72 6.88
C GLU A 150 -5.15 -10.53 5.74
N SER A 151 -4.88 -9.28 5.35
CA SER A 151 -4.00 -8.98 4.23
C SER A 151 -2.58 -9.47 4.55
N SER A 152 -2.16 -10.53 3.87
CA SER A 152 -0.84 -11.14 4.04
C SER A 152 0.31 -10.26 3.49
N ASP A 153 0.01 -9.07 2.97
CA ASP A 153 0.98 -8.06 2.53
C ASP A 153 1.62 -7.32 3.72
N VAL A 154 1.12 -7.57 4.94
CA VAL A 154 1.69 -7.07 6.18
C VAL A 154 3.07 -7.66 6.48
N LEU A 155 3.30 -8.94 6.11
CA LEU A 155 4.59 -9.60 6.32
C LEU A 155 5.61 -9.21 5.24
N ARG A 156 6.81 -8.83 5.66
CA ARG A 156 7.94 -8.59 4.76
C ARG A 156 8.37 -9.91 4.09
N SER A 157 8.96 -9.84 2.89
CA SER A 157 9.49 -11.01 2.18
C SER A 157 10.49 -11.82 3.02
N THR A 158 11.25 -11.17 3.90
CA THR A 158 12.21 -11.80 4.82
C THR A 158 11.55 -12.65 5.89
N ASP A 159 10.35 -12.29 6.34
CA ASP A 159 9.64 -13.04 7.39
C ASP A 159 9.09 -14.36 6.84
N TRP A 160 8.73 -14.39 5.57
CA TRP A 160 8.33 -15.62 4.89
C TRP A 160 9.45 -16.66 4.82
N LEU A 161 10.71 -16.24 4.73
CA LEU A 161 11.86 -17.15 4.69
C LEU A 161 11.99 -18.01 5.96
N ARG A 162 11.52 -17.53 7.11
CA ARG A 162 11.54 -18.28 8.37
C ARG A 162 10.71 -19.55 8.30
N PHE A 163 9.69 -19.58 7.45
CA PHE A 163 8.80 -20.73 7.30
C PHE A 163 9.26 -21.75 6.27
N ILE A 164 10.29 -21.48 5.47
CA ILE A 164 10.75 -22.36 4.38
C ILE A 164 11.30 -23.68 4.87
N PHE A 165 11.91 -23.69 6.06
CA PHE A 165 12.56 -24.88 6.62
C PHE A 165 11.57 -26.04 6.81
N PHE A 166 10.39 -25.78 7.35
CA PHE A 166 9.42 -26.81 7.68
C PHE A 166 8.86 -27.56 6.44
N PRO A 167 8.36 -26.90 5.40
CA PRO A 167 7.86 -27.57 4.22
C PRO A 167 8.96 -28.30 3.46
N VAL A 168 10.16 -27.72 3.39
CA VAL A 168 11.32 -28.38 2.74
C VAL A 168 11.68 -29.67 3.47
N PHE A 169 11.79 -29.62 4.80
CA PHE A 169 12.06 -30.80 5.62
C PHE A 169 10.97 -31.85 5.48
N THR A 170 9.69 -31.46 5.49
CA THR A 170 8.56 -32.37 5.29
C THR A 170 8.61 -33.05 3.94
N ILE A 171 8.81 -32.29 2.86
CA ILE A 171 8.90 -32.81 1.49
C ILE A 171 10.02 -33.83 1.40
N PHE A 172 11.22 -33.49 1.91
CA PHE A 172 12.38 -34.36 1.86
C PHE A 172 12.16 -35.67 2.63
N THR A 173 11.59 -35.60 3.84
CA THR A 173 11.33 -36.77 4.66
C THR A 173 10.22 -37.65 4.07
N VAL A 174 9.14 -37.09 3.55
CA VAL A 174 8.06 -37.86 2.91
C VAL A 174 8.59 -38.53 1.61
N ILE A 175 9.41 -37.87 0.83
CA ILE A 175 10.05 -38.50 -0.34
C ILE A 175 10.92 -39.67 0.09
N ALA A 176 11.74 -39.52 1.15
CA ALA A 176 12.56 -40.60 1.69
C ALA A 176 11.72 -41.79 2.17
N LEU A 177 10.59 -41.54 2.84
CA LEU A 177 9.64 -42.56 3.28
C LEU A 177 9.03 -43.31 2.09
N ILE A 178 8.61 -42.59 1.02
CA ILE A 178 8.08 -43.24 -0.19
C ILE A 178 9.13 -44.13 -0.85
N MET A 179 10.38 -43.65 -0.96
CA MET A 179 11.46 -44.43 -1.59
C MET A 179 11.85 -45.69 -0.79
N THR A 180 11.69 -45.66 0.53
CA THR A 180 12.00 -46.79 1.40
C THR A 180 10.82 -47.75 1.58
N SER A 181 9.59 -47.32 1.34
CA SER A 181 8.37 -48.12 1.52
C SER A 181 8.34 -49.38 0.66
N GLY A 182 8.93 -49.36 -0.55
CA GLY A 182 8.98 -50.54 -1.45
C GLY A 182 9.86 -51.71 -0.97
N ASN A 183 10.66 -51.52 0.08
CA ASN A 183 11.61 -52.53 0.61
C ASN A 183 11.20 -53.04 2.02
N ILE A 184 9.98 -52.76 2.46
CA ILE A 184 9.55 -53.07 3.81
C ILE A 184 8.92 -54.47 3.85
N GLU A 185 9.52 -55.37 4.60
CA GLU A 185 8.99 -56.72 4.83
C GLU A 185 8.16 -56.84 6.14
N ASN A 186 8.06 -55.77 6.95
CA ASN A 186 7.49 -55.85 8.28
C ASN A 186 6.43 -54.78 8.54
N GLN A 187 5.20 -55.16 8.82
CA GLN A 187 4.06 -54.33 9.17
C GLN A 187 4.33 -53.32 10.31
N LYS A 188 5.20 -53.67 11.25
CA LYS A 188 5.59 -52.75 12.34
C LYS A 188 6.35 -51.51 11.80
N GLN A 189 7.18 -51.67 10.76
CA GLN A 189 7.92 -50.57 10.13
C GLN A 189 6.99 -49.64 9.38
N GLU A 190 6.00 -50.19 8.66
CA GLU A 190 4.97 -49.39 7.97
C GLU A 190 4.18 -48.50 8.92
N ASN A 191 3.78 -49.05 10.09
CA ASN A 191 3.08 -48.26 11.12
C ASN A 191 3.96 -47.13 11.70
N VAL A 192 5.26 -47.37 11.90
CA VAL A 192 6.21 -46.32 12.34
C VAL A 192 6.31 -45.21 11.28
N PHE A 193 6.39 -45.55 10.00
CA PHE A 193 6.45 -44.57 8.92
C PHE A 193 5.18 -43.75 8.81
N LEU A 194 4.01 -44.36 9.05
CA LEU A 194 2.74 -43.64 9.13
C LEU A 194 2.77 -42.61 10.28
N VAL A 195 3.20 -43.02 11.47
CA VAL A 195 3.30 -42.11 12.64
C VAL A 195 4.21 -40.93 12.31
N ILE A 196 5.37 -41.17 11.67
CA ILE A 196 6.28 -40.10 11.23
C ILE A 196 5.57 -39.16 10.25
N ALA A 197 4.88 -39.68 9.24
CA ALA A 197 4.17 -38.85 8.26
C ALA A 197 3.05 -38.02 8.90
N LEU A 198 2.29 -38.59 9.83
CA LEU A 198 1.26 -37.87 10.58
C LEU A 198 1.86 -36.76 11.48
N CYS A 199 3.00 -37.02 12.13
CA CYS A 199 3.72 -35.99 12.89
C CYS A 199 4.19 -34.84 12.00
N LEU A 200 4.70 -35.14 10.80
CA LEU A 200 5.11 -34.13 9.83
C LEU A 200 3.93 -33.33 9.30
N ALA A 201 2.79 -33.99 9.02
CA ALA A 201 1.56 -33.30 8.64
C ALA A 201 1.07 -32.37 9.76
N GLY A 202 1.08 -32.85 11.03
CA GLY A 202 0.76 -32.05 12.21
C GLY A 202 1.69 -30.84 12.36
N MET A 203 2.98 -31.00 12.12
CA MET A 203 3.95 -29.91 12.14
C MET A 203 3.62 -28.82 11.10
N ASN A 204 3.21 -29.18 9.88
CA ASN A 204 2.77 -28.21 8.89
C ASN A 204 1.51 -27.44 9.34
N ILE A 205 0.57 -28.09 10.04
CA ILE A 205 -0.60 -27.40 10.62
C ILE A 205 -0.17 -26.38 11.66
N VAL A 206 0.82 -26.71 12.51
CA VAL A 206 1.39 -25.78 13.50
C VAL A 206 2.03 -24.57 12.81
N VAL A 207 2.71 -24.77 11.68
CA VAL A 207 3.28 -23.68 10.88
C VAL A 207 2.18 -22.70 10.41
N PHE A 208 1.05 -23.21 9.91
CA PHE A 208 -0.07 -22.33 9.54
C PHE A 208 -0.64 -21.57 10.73
N TYR A 209 -0.72 -22.19 11.90
CA TYR A 209 -1.11 -21.51 13.12
C TYR A 209 -0.12 -20.39 13.48
N MET A 210 1.18 -20.66 13.41
CA MET A 210 2.23 -19.65 13.66
C MET A 210 2.17 -18.49 12.66
N ILE A 211 1.97 -18.77 11.38
CA ILE A 211 1.81 -17.73 10.35
C ILE A 211 0.63 -16.82 10.71
N ASN A 212 -0.52 -17.40 11.06
CA ASN A 212 -1.70 -16.63 11.44
C ASN A 212 -1.48 -15.79 12.70
N ASP A 213 -0.81 -16.34 13.73
CA ASP A 213 -0.50 -15.61 14.97
C ASP A 213 0.43 -14.42 14.71
N ILE A 214 1.47 -14.62 13.88
CA ILE A 214 2.40 -13.55 13.51
C ILE A 214 1.68 -12.47 12.68
N LEU A 215 0.84 -12.85 11.73
CA LEU A 215 0.02 -11.90 10.95
C LEU A 215 -0.83 -11.01 11.87
N LYS A 216 -1.53 -11.60 12.83
CA LYS A 216 -2.35 -10.86 13.80
C LYS A 216 -1.53 -9.90 14.66
N ARG A 217 -0.36 -10.33 15.12
CA ARG A 217 0.55 -9.49 15.90
C ARG A 217 1.05 -8.30 15.08
N GLU A 218 1.45 -8.50 13.84
CA GLU A 218 1.93 -7.43 12.95
C GLU A 218 0.83 -6.40 12.64
N ILE A 219 -0.39 -6.85 12.39
CA ILE A 219 -1.55 -5.96 12.20
C ILE A 219 -1.75 -5.11 13.45
N LYS A 220 -1.75 -5.73 14.64
CA LYS A 220 -1.94 -5.02 15.91
C LYS A 220 -0.81 -4.01 16.19
N ILE A 221 0.43 -4.35 15.84
CA ILE A 221 1.57 -3.43 15.98
C ILE A 221 1.35 -2.20 15.08
N ARG A 222 0.99 -2.39 13.81
CA ARG A 222 0.70 -1.28 12.89
C ARG A 222 -0.47 -0.41 13.34
N GLU A 223 -1.54 -1.01 13.83
CA GLU A 223 -2.66 -0.25 14.39
C GLU A 223 -2.23 0.61 15.57
N ASN A 224 -1.39 0.06 16.47
CA ASN A 224 -0.84 0.80 17.60
C ASN A 224 0.09 1.93 17.14
N GLU A 225 0.93 1.72 16.13
CA GLU A 225 1.80 2.77 15.56
C GLU A 225 0.97 3.92 14.99
N VAL A 226 -0.09 3.61 14.21
CA VAL A 226 -1.01 4.62 13.68
C VAL A 226 -1.73 5.36 14.80
N PHE A 227 -2.17 4.65 15.84
CA PHE A 227 -2.80 5.28 17.00
C PHE A 227 -1.85 6.22 17.74
N GLN A 228 -0.61 5.80 17.99
CA GLN A 228 0.42 6.64 18.61
C GLN A 228 0.74 7.89 17.78
N LEU A 229 0.83 7.73 16.45
CA LEU A 229 1.06 8.86 15.55
C LEU A 229 -0.07 9.90 15.64
N LYS A 230 -1.33 9.42 15.61
CA LYS A 230 -2.51 10.29 15.79
C LYS A 230 -2.50 11.01 17.14
N ALA A 231 -2.17 10.30 18.23
CA ALA A 231 -2.10 10.88 19.57
C ALA A 231 -1.00 11.97 19.66
N ARG A 232 0.17 11.74 19.05
CA ARG A 232 1.24 12.75 18.97
C ARG A 232 0.79 13.98 18.20
N ASN A 233 0.22 13.81 17.01
CA ASN A 233 -0.27 14.93 16.19
C ASN A 233 -1.33 15.76 16.94
N GLN A 234 -2.23 15.11 17.69
CA GLN A 234 -3.20 15.81 18.55
C GLN A 234 -2.51 16.60 19.65
N THR A 235 -1.52 16.02 20.32
CA THR A 235 -0.75 16.70 21.38
C THR A 235 -0.03 17.92 20.84
N ASP A 236 0.63 17.82 19.67
CA ASP A 236 1.30 18.93 19.03
C ASP A 236 0.33 20.03 18.59
N MET A 237 -0.84 19.64 18.09
CA MET A 237 -1.92 20.58 17.78
C MET A 237 -2.38 21.36 19.04
N TYR A 238 -2.67 20.65 20.14
CA TYR A 238 -3.07 21.31 21.40
C TYR A 238 -1.98 22.22 21.96
N ARG A 239 -0.71 21.84 21.83
CA ARG A 239 0.42 22.68 22.21
C ARG A 239 0.47 23.95 21.39
N SER A 240 0.33 23.87 20.07
CA SER A 240 0.28 25.02 19.18
C SER A 240 -0.89 25.95 19.50
N ILE A 241 -2.08 25.40 19.76
CA ILE A 241 -3.26 26.16 20.20
C ILE A 241 -2.96 26.88 21.52
N SER A 242 -2.40 26.18 22.50
CA SER A 242 -2.04 26.76 23.79
C SER A 242 -1.03 27.93 23.65
N GLU A 243 0.00 27.75 22.85
CA GLU A 243 0.98 28.81 22.57
C GLU A 243 0.34 30.03 21.90
N ASN A 244 -0.59 29.80 20.96
CA ASN A 244 -1.36 30.87 20.33
C ASN A 244 -2.25 31.61 21.32
N PHE A 245 -2.93 30.90 22.24
CA PHE A 245 -3.72 31.52 23.30
C PHE A 245 -2.87 32.40 24.22
N VAL A 246 -1.68 31.94 24.62
CA VAL A 246 -0.75 32.73 25.43
C VAL A 246 -0.34 34.02 24.70
N LYS A 247 0.02 33.92 23.40
CA LYS A 247 0.37 35.08 22.57
C LYS A 247 -0.82 36.05 22.46
N GLN A 248 -2.01 35.53 22.21
CA GLN A 248 -3.22 36.36 22.09
C GLN A 248 -3.56 37.06 23.42
N ARG A 249 -3.43 36.36 24.55
CA ARG A 249 -3.63 36.96 25.89
C ARG A 249 -2.66 38.08 26.15
N LYS A 250 -1.37 37.92 25.77
CA LYS A 250 -0.36 38.96 25.87
C LYS A 250 -0.73 40.19 25.02
N LYS A 251 -1.11 40.00 23.77
CA LYS A 251 -1.58 41.08 22.88
C LYS A 251 -2.80 41.82 23.47
N THR A 252 -3.78 41.08 23.99
CA THR A 252 -4.96 41.67 24.61
C THR A 252 -4.58 42.54 25.82
N HIS A 253 -3.61 42.09 26.61
CA HIS A 253 -3.10 42.85 27.74
C HIS A 253 -2.37 44.16 27.31
N GLU A 254 -1.58 44.06 26.25
CA GLU A 254 -0.92 45.23 25.62
C GLU A 254 -1.95 46.23 25.09
N TYR A 255 -2.97 45.79 24.37
CA TYR A 255 -4.09 46.64 23.92
C TYR A 255 -4.83 47.31 25.08
N LYS A 256 -5.10 46.57 26.15
CA LYS A 256 -5.71 47.17 27.33
C LYS A 256 -4.86 48.28 27.93
N ASN A 257 -3.56 48.09 28.05
CA ASN A 257 -2.64 49.09 28.55
C ASN A 257 -2.59 50.30 27.61
N GLN A 258 -2.62 50.13 26.30
CA GLN A 258 -2.67 51.23 25.32
C GLN A 258 -3.96 52.05 25.46
N ILE A 259 -5.11 51.38 25.63
CA ILE A 259 -6.38 52.08 25.84
C ILE A 259 -6.37 52.86 27.14
N MET A 260 -5.85 52.30 28.24
CA MET A 260 -5.73 53.01 29.53
C MET A 260 -4.83 54.25 29.41
N CYS A 261 -3.75 54.17 28.61
CA CYS A 261 -2.87 55.34 28.36
C CYS A 261 -3.60 56.40 27.55
N ILE A 262 -4.40 56.03 26.56
CA ILE A 262 -5.24 56.95 25.77
C ILE A 262 -6.28 57.64 26.71
N GLU A 263 -6.98 56.86 27.56
CA GLU A 263 -7.95 57.42 28.54
C GLU A 263 -7.29 58.42 29.49
N SER A 264 -6.10 58.09 30.02
CA SER A 264 -5.37 58.99 30.91
C SER A 264 -4.93 60.29 30.24
N LEU A 265 -4.50 60.24 28.97
CA LEU A 265 -4.11 61.43 28.20
C LEU A 265 -5.33 62.31 27.86
N ILE A 266 -6.50 61.72 27.67
CA ILE A 266 -7.77 62.48 27.51
C ILE A 266 -8.18 63.15 28.81
N GLU A 267 -8.12 62.45 29.98
CA GLU A 267 -8.45 63.01 31.28
C GLU A 267 -7.53 64.18 31.68
N MET A 268 -6.27 64.11 31.21
CA MET A 268 -5.29 65.19 31.44
C MET A 268 -5.41 66.34 30.43
N GLU A 269 -6.35 66.32 29.49
CA GLU A 269 -6.55 67.30 28.41
C GLU A 269 -5.30 67.50 27.54
N ASN A 270 -4.34 66.54 27.49
CA ASN A 270 -3.08 66.62 26.79
C ASN A 270 -3.22 66.08 25.34
N TYR A 271 -3.84 66.87 24.49
CA TYR A 271 -4.23 66.47 23.15
C TYR A 271 -3.05 66.33 22.17
N ASP A 272 -1.95 67.05 22.39
CA ASP A 272 -0.73 66.96 21.53
C ASP A 272 0.00 65.64 21.74
N GLU A 273 0.27 65.26 22.97
CA GLU A 273 0.83 63.93 23.30
C GLU A 273 -0.10 62.77 22.91
N LEU A 274 -1.41 62.93 23.09
CA LEU A 274 -2.41 61.95 22.65
C LEU A 274 -2.29 61.70 21.13
N LYS A 275 -2.18 62.76 20.33
CA LYS A 275 -2.06 62.66 18.88
C LYS A 275 -0.81 61.94 18.46
N ASP A 276 0.30 62.22 19.09
CA ASP A 276 1.61 61.56 18.80
C ASP A 276 1.59 60.09 19.24
N TYR A 277 0.98 59.78 20.40
CA TYR A 277 0.81 58.43 20.91
C TYR A 277 -0.07 57.57 20.00
N VAL A 278 -1.25 58.06 19.59
CA VAL A 278 -2.15 57.37 18.65
C VAL A 278 -1.46 57.13 17.30
N LYS A 279 -0.65 58.11 16.82
CA LYS A 279 0.11 57.97 15.60
C LYS A 279 1.20 56.88 15.70
N SER A 280 1.85 56.76 16.86
CA SER A 280 2.85 55.71 17.11
C SER A 280 2.22 54.32 17.15
N ILE A 281 1.05 54.19 17.79
CA ILE A 281 0.30 52.92 17.82
C ILE A 281 -0.18 52.56 16.43
N SER A 282 -0.77 53.50 15.68
CA SER A 282 -1.25 53.28 14.30
C SER A 282 -0.13 52.84 13.37
N GLY A 283 1.06 53.38 13.50
CA GLY A 283 2.25 52.98 12.74
C GLY A 283 2.67 51.53 13.01
N ASN A 284 2.61 51.11 14.27
CA ASN A 284 2.92 49.73 14.65
C ASN A 284 1.82 48.73 14.23
N LEU A 285 0.55 49.14 14.29
CA LEU A 285 -0.56 48.33 13.81
C LEU A 285 -0.56 48.08 12.30
N SER A 286 -0.08 49.06 11.51
CA SER A 286 0.01 48.90 10.05
C SER A 286 1.04 47.85 9.60
N THR A 287 1.98 47.45 10.44
CA THR A 287 2.92 46.38 10.17
C THR A 287 2.42 44.99 10.55
N GLU A 288 1.35 44.90 11.34
CA GLU A 288 0.71 43.64 11.78
C GLU A 288 -0.65 43.33 11.08
N LEU A 289 -1.14 44.27 10.22
CA LEU A 289 -2.43 44.02 9.52
C LEU A 289 -2.23 42.97 8.41
N ASP A 290 -3.14 42.04 8.38
CA ASP A 290 -3.30 41.10 7.27
C ASP A 290 -3.54 41.88 5.98
N TYR A 291 -2.59 41.83 5.04
CA TYR A 291 -2.65 42.59 3.78
C TYR A 291 -3.71 42.03 2.82
N ILE A 292 -4.05 40.74 2.96
CA ILE A 292 -4.95 40.02 2.05
C ILE A 292 -6.14 39.49 2.86
N LYS A 293 -7.35 39.90 2.41
CA LYS A 293 -8.64 39.40 2.94
C LYS A 293 -9.48 38.88 1.79
N THR A 294 -9.76 37.57 1.82
CA THR A 294 -10.51 36.86 0.77
C THR A 294 -11.85 36.35 1.26
N ASN A 295 -12.21 36.59 2.53
CA ASN A 295 -13.35 36.01 3.26
C ASN A 295 -13.25 34.47 3.43
N ASN A 296 -12.05 33.90 3.27
CA ASN A 296 -11.72 32.53 3.64
C ASN A 296 -10.47 32.51 4.53
N VAL A 297 -10.65 32.10 5.78
CA VAL A 297 -9.62 32.21 6.84
C VAL A 297 -8.35 31.39 6.50
N ILE A 298 -8.50 30.23 5.87
CA ILE A 298 -7.35 29.37 5.51
C ILE A 298 -6.56 30.00 4.38
N ILE A 299 -7.23 30.49 3.35
CA ILE A 299 -6.60 31.18 2.21
C ILE A 299 -5.89 32.45 2.69
N ASP A 300 -6.54 33.26 3.55
CA ASP A 300 -5.96 34.45 4.14
C ASP A 300 -4.68 34.15 4.91
N ALA A 301 -4.69 33.10 5.75
CA ALA A 301 -3.52 32.70 6.51
C ALA A 301 -2.34 32.28 5.61
N ILE A 302 -2.60 31.48 4.55
CA ILE A 302 -1.57 31.03 3.62
C ILE A 302 -1.00 32.23 2.84
N LEU A 303 -1.88 33.04 2.26
CA LEU A 303 -1.46 34.15 1.40
C LEU A 303 -0.69 35.23 2.18
N ASN A 304 -1.14 35.60 3.38
CA ASN A 304 -0.44 36.57 4.21
C ASN A 304 0.93 36.04 4.67
N SER A 305 1.02 34.77 5.05
CA SER A 305 2.29 34.12 5.38
C SER A 305 3.27 34.13 4.20
N LYS A 306 2.80 33.75 3.01
CA LYS A 306 3.62 33.70 1.80
C LYS A 306 3.97 35.09 1.26
N TYR A 307 3.10 36.06 1.41
CA TYR A 307 3.39 37.46 1.10
C TYR A 307 4.55 38.02 1.95
N LYS A 308 4.51 37.77 3.25
CA LYS A 308 5.60 38.15 4.14
C LYS A 308 6.92 37.47 3.74
N GLU A 309 6.89 36.18 3.44
CA GLU A 309 8.09 35.45 2.96
C GLU A 309 8.64 36.05 1.67
N THR A 310 7.77 36.46 0.72
CA THR A 310 8.22 37.10 -0.54
C THR A 310 8.84 38.49 -0.31
N LEU A 311 8.33 39.27 0.64
CA LEU A 311 8.92 40.57 1.04
C LEU A 311 10.31 40.36 1.60
N ASP A 312 10.51 39.44 2.53
CA ASP A 312 11.80 39.13 3.15
C ASP A 312 12.83 38.67 2.11
N LYS A 313 12.38 38.02 1.00
CA LYS A 313 13.23 37.53 -0.09
C LYS A 313 13.36 38.48 -1.27
N GLY A 314 12.80 39.69 -1.18
CA GLY A 314 12.86 40.72 -2.24
C GLY A 314 12.15 40.30 -3.53
N ILE A 315 11.10 39.50 -3.44
CA ILE A 315 10.26 39.03 -4.55
C ILE A 315 9.04 39.94 -4.66
N VAL A 316 8.78 40.51 -5.83
CA VAL A 316 7.57 41.32 -6.07
C VAL A 316 6.40 40.35 -6.29
N PHE A 317 5.41 40.37 -5.39
CA PHE A 317 4.24 39.54 -5.46
C PHE A 317 2.98 40.36 -5.80
N ILE A 318 2.33 40.03 -6.91
CA ILE A 318 1.13 40.72 -7.43
C ILE A 318 -0.06 39.75 -7.33
N PHE A 319 -1.17 40.24 -6.76
CA PHE A 319 -2.38 39.43 -6.60
C PHE A 319 -3.54 39.97 -7.43
N GLN A 320 -4.37 39.04 -7.93
CA GLN A 320 -5.69 39.29 -8.43
C GLN A 320 -6.65 38.31 -7.73
N ILE A 321 -7.35 38.79 -6.71
CA ILE A 321 -8.19 37.96 -5.84
C ILE A 321 -9.57 38.64 -5.73
N ASN A 322 -10.62 37.83 -5.71
CA ASN A 322 -11.98 38.30 -5.39
C ASN A 322 -12.47 37.65 -4.09
N ASP A 323 -13.77 37.83 -3.79
CA ASP A 323 -14.42 37.18 -2.67
C ASP A 323 -14.46 35.64 -2.86
N LEU A 324 -13.85 34.92 -1.92
CA LEU A 324 -13.72 33.48 -1.93
C LEU A 324 -14.61 32.80 -0.87
N SER A 325 -15.58 33.55 -0.33
CA SER A 325 -16.58 32.97 0.57
C SER A 325 -17.37 31.86 -0.13
N GLY A 326 -17.71 30.80 0.61
CA GLY A 326 -18.52 29.69 0.11
C GLY A 326 -17.82 28.82 -0.93
N ILE A 327 -16.48 28.69 -0.88
CA ILE A 327 -15.73 27.65 -1.57
C ILE A 327 -16.08 26.31 -0.90
N LYS A 328 -16.43 25.31 -1.72
CA LYS A 328 -16.81 23.96 -1.27
C LYS A 328 -15.65 22.98 -1.14
N MET A 329 -14.48 23.38 -1.60
CA MET A 329 -13.25 22.57 -1.47
C MET A 329 -12.89 22.41 0.03
N CYS A 330 -12.42 21.24 0.45
CA CYS A 330 -11.98 21.05 1.83
C CYS A 330 -10.67 21.80 2.12
N ASP A 331 -10.50 22.21 3.36
CA ASP A 331 -9.38 23.05 3.79
C ASP A 331 -8.03 22.40 3.55
N GLU A 332 -7.91 21.08 3.75
CA GLU A 332 -6.68 20.33 3.49
C GLU A 332 -6.28 20.39 2.01
N ASP A 333 -7.23 20.27 1.09
CA ASP A 333 -6.96 20.32 -0.35
C ASP A 333 -6.58 21.74 -0.80
N ILE A 334 -7.20 22.79 -0.20
CA ILE A 334 -6.79 24.19 -0.40
C ILE A 334 -5.34 24.40 0.04
N VAL A 335 -4.98 23.91 1.23
CA VAL A 335 -3.61 23.97 1.76
C VAL A 335 -2.63 23.26 0.82
N VAL A 336 -2.96 22.05 0.35
CA VAL A 336 -2.10 21.28 -0.57
C VAL A 336 -1.84 22.06 -1.86
N ILE A 337 -2.88 22.58 -2.51
CA ILE A 337 -2.72 23.30 -3.78
C ILE A 337 -1.93 24.59 -3.57
N LEU A 338 -2.39 25.46 -2.68
CA LEU A 338 -1.81 26.81 -2.52
C LEU A 338 -0.37 26.76 -1.99
N SER A 339 -0.11 25.94 -0.96
CA SER A 339 1.23 25.84 -0.40
C SER A 339 2.24 25.30 -1.40
N ASN A 340 1.89 24.24 -2.15
CA ASN A 340 2.79 23.68 -3.14
C ASN A 340 3.03 24.64 -4.32
N LEU A 341 1.99 25.30 -4.84
CA LEU A 341 2.15 26.27 -5.94
C LEU A 341 3.01 27.46 -5.53
N LEU A 342 2.74 28.04 -4.35
CA LEU A 342 3.46 29.22 -3.88
C LEU A 342 4.89 28.88 -3.47
N ASN A 343 5.14 27.76 -2.80
CA ASN A 343 6.48 27.31 -2.46
C ASN A 343 7.33 27.10 -3.73
N ASN A 344 6.77 26.41 -4.73
CA ASN A 344 7.48 26.19 -5.99
C ASN A 344 7.80 27.53 -6.70
N ALA A 345 6.86 28.48 -6.70
CA ALA A 345 7.06 29.78 -7.31
C ALA A 345 8.12 30.62 -6.58
N ILE A 346 8.11 30.63 -5.24
CA ILE A 346 9.10 31.33 -4.42
C ILE A 346 10.50 30.72 -4.64
N GLU A 347 10.62 29.39 -4.56
CA GLU A 347 11.89 28.69 -4.79
C GLU A 347 12.45 28.93 -6.20
N ALA A 348 11.59 28.99 -7.20
CA ALA A 348 11.99 29.32 -8.57
C ALA A 348 12.51 30.75 -8.68
N CYS A 349 11.80 31.74 -8.10
CA CYS A 349 12.24 33.13 -8.05
C CYS A 349 13.56 33.33 -7.31
N GLU A 350 13.80 32.59 -6.21
CA GLU A 350 15.06 32.69 -5.44
C GLU A 350 16.27 32.32 -6.29
N LYS A 351 16.12 31.32 -7.16
CA LYS A 351 17.20 30.83 -8.05
C LYS A 351 17.46 31.71 -9.25
N CYS A 352 16.59 32.71 -9.53
CA CYS A 352 16.76 33.62 -10.64
C CYS A 352 17.79 34.72 -10.30
N SER A 353 18.67 35.01 -11.26
CA SER A 353 19.68 36.08 -11.13
C SER A 353 19.15 37.47 -11.46
N GLY A 354 17.97 37.56 -12.11
CA GLY A 354 17.38 38.83 -12.58
C GLY A 354 16.25 39.36 -11.70
N LYS A 355 15.29 40.06 -12.32
CA LYS A 355 14.08 40.53 -11.62
C LYS A 355 13.26 39.34 -11.09
N LYS A 356 12.98 39.35 -9.79
CA LYS A 356 12.21 38.31 -9.10
C LYS A 356 10.76 38.79 -8.98
N PHE A 357 9.86 38.18 -9.73
CA PHE A 357 8.45 38.52 -9.60
C PHE A 357 7.56 37.26 -9.64
N MET A 358 6.45 37.35 -8.95
CA MET A 358 5.39 36.35 -8.92
C MET A 358 4.04 37.04 -9.06
N LYS A 359 3.16 36.50 -9.91
CA LYS A 359 1.78 36.94 -10.05
C LYS A 359 0.83 35.78 -9.79
N MET A 360 -0.17 36.01 -8.94
CA MET A 360 -1.21 35.04 -8.64
C MET A 360 -2.58 35.59 -9.02
N LYS A 361 -3.38 34.77 -9.68
CA LYS A 361 -4.83 34.96 -9.86
C LYS A 361 -5.54 33.87 -9.06
N LEU A 362 -6.40 34.23 -8.11
CA LEU A 362 -7.25 33.34 -7.34
C LEU A 362 -8.65 33.92 -7.30
N VAL A 363 -9.50 33.42 -8.14
CA VAL A 363 -10.85 33.96 -8.33
C VAL A 363 -11.89 32.86 -8.40
N LYS A 364 -13.03 33.15 -7.82
CA LYS A 364 -14.23 32.36 -7.94
C LYS A 364 -15.12 32.99 -9.01
N GLU A 365 -15.36 32.27 -10.11
CA GLU A 365 -16.19 32.70 -11.22
C GLU A 365 -17.33 31.70 -11.44
N LYS A 366 -18.57 32.10 -11.14
CA LYS A 366 -19.77 31.23 -11.19
C LYS A 366 -19.55 29.93 -10.39
N ASP A 367 -19.48 28.79 -11.10
CA ASP A 367 -19.31 27.45 -10.53
C ASP A 367 -17.87 26.95 -10.60
N ASN A 368 -16.89 27.83 -10.82
CA ASN A 368 -15.50 27.44 -10.94
C ASN A 368 -14.60 28.31 -10.05
N ILE A 369 -13.54 27.66 -9.56
CA ILE A 369 -12.42 28.31 -8.89
C ILE A 369 -11.24 28.27 -9.85
N ILE A 370 -10.67 29.44 -10.14
CA ILE A 370 -9.50 29.58 -11.00
C ILE A 370 -8.31 29.97 -10.14
N ILE A 371 -7.30 29.13 -10.14
CA ILE A 371 -6.03 29.37 -9.44
C ILE A 371 -4.92 29.39 -10.48
N SER A 372 -4.22 30.50 -10.62
CA SER A 372 -3.07 30.53 -11.50
C SER A 372 -1.89 31.26 -10.84
N VAL A 373 -0.70 30.72 -11.03
CA VAL A 373 0.55 31.29 -10.55
C VAL A 373 1.50 31.43 -11.73
N LYS A 374 2.06 32.63 -11.89
CA LYS A 374 3.09 32.97 -12.86
C LYS A 374 4.29 33.50 -12.11
N ASN A 375 5.48 33.00 -12.40
CA ASN A 375 6.70 33.44 -11.75
C ASN A 375 7.90 33.47 -12.68
N THR A 376 8.93 34.24 -12.34
CA THR A 376 10.21 34.16 -13.03
C THR A 376 10.89 32.84 -12.83
N TYR A 377 11.53 32.30 -13.88
CA TYR A 377 12.18 31.00 -13.90
C TYR A 377 13.31 30.94 -14.93
N ASP A 378 14.56 30.70 -14.47
CA ASP A 378 15.75 30.65 -15.34
C ASP A 378 16.12 29.24 -15.82
N GLY A 379 15.30 28.20 -15.50
CA GLY A 379 15.60 26.80 -15.81
C GLY A 379 14.99 26.32 -17.13
N LYS A 380 15.56 25.23 -17.68
CA LYS A 380 14.94 24.45 -18.76
C LYS A 380 14.02 23.40 -18.18
N LEU A 381 12.73 23.46 -18.51
CA LEU A 381 11.80 22.39 -18.18
C LEU A 381 12.04 21.17 -19.07
N ASN A 382 12.32 20.03 -18.48
CA ASN A 382 12.29 18.74 -19.16
C ASN A 382 10.85 18.21 -19.13
N ILE A 383 10.11 18.43 -20.20
CA ILE A 383 8.77 17.86 -20.39
C ILE A 383 8.95 16.62 -21.28
N LYS A 384 8.67 15.43 -20.76
CA LYS A 384 8.56 14.18 -21.55
C LYS A 384 7.15 13.66 -21.38
N ASP A 385 6.49 13.38 -22.52
CA ASP A 385 5.13 12.81 -22.58
C ASP A 385 4.04 13.59 -21.83
N GLY A 386 4.19 14.95 -21.75
CA GLY A 386 3.25 15.80 -21.02
C GLY A 386 3.48 15.87 -19.51
N GLU A 387 4.45 15.15 -18.98
CA GLU A 387 4.85 15.20 -17.57
C GLU A 387 6.15 15.99 -17.36
N ILE A 388 6.15 16.82 -16.31
CA ILE A 388 7.36 17.58 -15.92
C ILE A 388 8.30 16.65 -15.16
N GLN A 389 9.48 16.36 -15.74
CA GLN A 389 10.54 15.67 -15.01
C GLN A 389 11.32 16.67 -14.15
N THR A 390 11.41 16.37 -12.85
CA THR A 390 12.16 17.18 -11.89
C THR A 390 13.66 17.18 -12.20
N SER A 391 14.27 18.36 -12.25
CA SER A 391 15.71 18.53 -12.53
C SER A 391 16.64 18.20 -11.35
N LYS A 392 16.10 17.77 -10.20
CA LYS A 392 16.88 17.50 -8.97
C LYS A 392 17.34 16.05 -8.92
N LYS A 393 18.65 15.80 -9.22
CA LYS A 393 19.29 14.48 -9.31
C LYS A 393 19.77 13.85 -7.99
N TYR A 394 19.66 14.52 -6.82
CA TYR A 394 20.37 14.07 -5.61
C TYR A 394 19.57 13.91 -4.32
N GLU A 395 18.25 14.16 -4.30
CA GLU A 395 17.41 13.86 -3.12
C GLU A 395 16.14 13.17 -3.60
N MET A 396 16.20 11.83 -3.65
CA MET A 396 15.15 10.98 -4.26
C MET A 396 13.84 10.91 -3.46
N ASP A 397 13.77 11.37 -2.21
CA ASP A 397 12.61 11.08 -1.33
C ASP A 397 11.70 12.27 -1.00
N GLU A 398 12.05 13.54 -1.27
CA GLU A 398 11.17 14.66 -0.86
C GLU A 398 10.82 15.72 -1.95
N HIS A 399 11.47 15.76 -3.12
CA HIS A 399 11.34 16.82 -4.10
C HIS A 399 10.90 16.35 -5.48
N GLY A 400 9.66 16.20 -5.69
CA GLY A 400 8.92 15.80 -6.90
C GLY A 400 7.46 15.56 -6.58
N VAL A 401 7.17 15.55 -5.28
CA VAL A 401 5.84 15.19 -4.73
C VAL A 401 4.86 16.37 -4.87
N GLY A 402 5.32 17.62 -4.85
CA GLY A 402 4.45 18.80 -4.82
C GLY A 402 3.50 18.94 -6.02
N ILE A 403 4.03 18.83 -7.25
CA ILE A 403 3.20 18.91 -8.46
C ILE A 403 2.27 17.69 -8.57
N LYS A 404 2.76 16.52 -8.18
CA LYS A 404 1.96 15.29 -8.18
C LYS A 404 0.79 15.39 -7.19
N ASN A 405 1.02 15.91 -5.99
CA ASN A 405 -0.04 16.13 -5.01
C ASN A 405 -1.09 17.13 -5.52
N ILE A 406 -0.66 18.20 -6.22
CA ILE A 406 -1.58 19.14 -6.86
C ILE A 406 -2.45 18.44 -7.90
N ILE A 407 -1.85 17.62 -8.77
CA ILE A 407 -2.57 16.88 -9.81
C ILE A 407 -3.56 15.87 -9.20
N GLU A 408 -3.20 15.21 -8.12
CA GLU A 408 -4.10 14.29 -7.39
C GLU A 408 -5.34 15.04 -6.86
N VAL A 409 -5.16 16.22 -6.28
CA VAL A 409 -6.28 17.04 -5.81
C VAL A 409 -7.13 17.53 -7.00
N ILE A 410 -6.51 18.01 -8.09
CA ILE A 410 -7.24 18.45 -9.30
C ILE A 410 -8.10 17.30 -9.84
N THR A 411 -7.56 16.09 -9.89
CA THR A 411 -8.27 14.90 -10.36
C THR A 411 -9.43 14.53 -9.43
N LYS A 412 -9.25 14.65 -8.11
CA LYS A 412 -10.30 14.43 -7.10
C LYS A 412 -11.52 15.32 -7.35
N TYR A 413 -11.32 16.57 -7.73
CA TYR A 413 -12.38 17.55 -8.02
C TYR A 413 -12.77 17.61 -9.51
N GLN A 414 -12.32 16.68 -10.34
CA GLN A 414 -12.59 16.64 -11.79
C GLN A 414 -12.21 17.95 -12.51
N GLY A 415 -11.18 18.62 -11.99
CA GLY A 415 -10.67 19.87 -12.53
C GLY A 415 -9.74 19.66 -13.71
N SER A 416 -9.27 20.77 -14.25
CA SER A 416 -8.28 20.81 -15.34
C SER A 416 -7.11 21.71 -14.97
N TYR A 417 -5.95 21.46 -15.57
CA TYR A 417 -4.77 22.31 -15.38
C TYR A 417 -4.03 22.54 -16.69
N ALA A 418 -3.26 23.62 -16.71
CA ALA A 418 -2.36 23.95 -17.83
C ALA A 418 -1.02 24.42 -17.27
N ILE A 419 0.05 23.97 -17.89
CA ILE A 419 1.42 24.38 -17.56
C ILE A 419 2.08 24.93 -18.81
N ARG A 420 2.72 26.10 -18.69
CA ARG A 420 3.48 26.74 -19.76
C ARG A 420 4.80 27.28 -19.24
N ASN A 421 5.81 27.25 -20.07
CA ASN A 421 7.09 27.89 -19.84
C ASN A 421 7.45 28.70 -21.07
N ASP A 422 7.56 30.00 -20.93
CA ASP A 422 7.84 30.91 -22.02
C ASP A 422 8.69 32.10 -21.51
N ASN A 423 9.74 32.50 -22.26
CA ASN A 423 10.57 33.68 -22.01
C ASN A 423 11.03 33.88 -20.56
N ASN A 424 11.60 32.84 -19.92
CA ASN A 424 12.05 32.87 -18.51
C ASN A 424 10.90 33.03 -17.49
N GLU A 425 9.69 32.68 -17.86
CA GLU A 425 8.53 32.70 -16.99
C GLU A 425 7.87 31.32 -16.96
N PHE A 426 7.53 30.86 -15.78
CA PHE A 426 6.75 29.64 -15.55
C PHE A 426 5.31 30.02 -15.22
N TYR A 427 4.36 29.33 -15.82
CA TYR A 427 2.94 29.53 -15.60
C TYR A 427 2.24 28.21 -15.31
N PHE A 428 1.53 28.15 -14.20
CA PHE A 428 0.67 27.05 -13.82
C PHE A 428 -0.74 27.55 -13.54
N SER A 429 -1.75 26.99 -14.20
CA SER A 429 -3.14 27.35 -14.01
C SER A 429 -3.98 26.13 -13.74
N VAL A 430 -4.94 26.26 -12.83
CA VAL A 430 -5.88 25.23 -12.40
C VAL A 430 -7.30 25.80 -12.49
N ILE A 431 -8.22 25.01 -12.97
CA ILE A 431 -9.67 25.31 -12.96
C ILE A 431 -10.35 24.14 -12.25
N LEU A 432 -11.06 24.45 -11.16
CA LEU A 432 -11.78 23.47 -10.36
C LEU A 432 -13.26 23.84 -10.30
N PRO A 433 -14.18 22.87 -10.43
CA PRO A 433 -15.58 23.07 -10.06
C PRO A 433 -15.73 23.46 -8.59
N ASN A 434 -16.66 24.39 -8.29
CA ASN A 434 -16.93 24.86 -6.92
C ASN A 434 -18.14 24.14 -6.31
#